data_74be28a06acbd68f624abddb9d3c794d
#
_entry.id   74be28a06acbd68f624abddb9d3c794d
#
_cell.length_a   1.000
_cell.length_b   1.000
_cell.length_c   1.000
_cell.angle_alpha   90.00
_cell.angle_beta   90.00
_cell.angle_gamma   90.00
#
_symmetry.space_group_name_H-M   'P 1'
#
loop_
_entity.id
_entity.type
_entity.pdbx_description
1 polymer ?
#
loop_
_entity_poly.entity_id
_entity_poly.type
_entity_poly.pdbx_seq_one_letter_code
_entity_poly.pdbx_strand_id
1 'polypeptide(L)'
;MKYIYEYDENIPFNLQREEKENYTILKFTAVYEPDIPESKTIYVYQYHAQNPWMALIFLHGIGNGHVPYLMWFGEKFAKHGIETFFLIHPYHRERAKPEWEGGEPFFHHSPAHCVVRFHQAIKDVRRTLDLIESEENFASINDLPIGIMGFSFGGMIATMALALDKRIKAGILSFTGGDWRWINWYSPYVEPVRQAYALYSNEWGCKDENRCVQLRNESRRRVHNLKSIEEIFELKPTCFHYDPISYAKFVQQPVLLFQGIFDKVIPRKASDSLFRLLPNAKKITVPSGHKSSYMFRRFILKYSVKFFKDTFNASSSTLGLSS
;
A
#
# COMPACT_ATOMS: atom_id res chain seq x y z
N MET A 1 -8.70 -20.04 9.43
CA MET A 1 -8.63 -18.88 8.49
C MET A 1 -8.98 -19.38 7.11
N LYS A 2 -9.97 -18.78 6.47
CA LYS A 2 -10.48 -19.21 5.15
C LYS A 2 -9.73 -18.55 3.99
N TYR A 3 -9.28 -17.31 4.20
CA TYR A 3 -8.63 -16.52 3.16
C TYR A 3 -7.22 -16.08 3.56
N ILE A 4 -6.35 -15.87 2.56
CA ILE A 4 -4.94 -15.56 2.75
C ILE A 4 -4.68 -14.24 3.52
N TYR A 5 -5.65 -13.31 3.51
CA TYR A 5 -5.57 -12.03 4.22
C TYR A 5 -6.09 -12.08 5.66
N GLU A 6 -6.66 -13.23 6.10
CA GLU A 6 -7.11 -13.43 7.47
C GLU A 6 -5.94 -13.85 8.38
N TYR A 7 -6.03 -13.51 9.65
CA TYR A 7 -5.08 -13.91 10.69
C TYR A 7 -5.79 -13.99 12.05
N ASP A 8 -5.10 -14.55 13.04
CA ASP A 8 -5.58 -14.59 14.42
C ASP A 8 -5.26 -13.23 15.09
N GLU A 9 -6.31 -12.47 15.41
CA GLU A 9 -6.22 -11.15 16.04
C GLU A 9 -5.77 -11.24 17.52
N ASN A 10 -5.87 -12.42 18.15
CA ASN A 10 -5.47 -12.65 19.54
C ASN A 10 -3.95 -12.84 19.74
N ILE A 11 -3.17 -12.91 18.66
CA ILE A 11 -1.71 -12.97 18.77
C ILE A 11 -1.21 -11.71 19.51
N PRO A 12 -0.46 -11.87 20.64
CA PRO A 12 0.06 -10.72 21.38
C PRO A 12 0.94 -9.82 20.52
N PHE A 13 0.85 -8.51 20.73
CA PHE A 13 1.72 -7.55 20.02
C PHE A 13 3.18 -7.72 20.43
N ASN A 14 3.46 -8.00 21.70
CA ASN A 14 4.81 -7.95 22.29
C ASN A 14 5.49 -6.60 21.94
N LEU A 15 4.72 -5.52 22.11
CA LEU A 15 5.11 -4.18 21.68
C LEU A 15 6.32 -3.66 22.45
N GLN A 16 7.33 -3.23 21.70
CA GLN A 16 8.49 -2.51 22.19
C GLN A 16 8.54 -1.12 21.58
N ARG A 17 8.97 -0.13 22.34
CA ARG A 17 9.14 1.26 21.93
C ARG A 17 10.59 1.67 22.09
N GLU A 18 11.15 2.31 21.08
CA GLU A 18 12.49 2.85 21.09
C GLU A 18 12.45 4.31 20.65
N GLU A 19 12.65 5.22 21.61
CA GLU A 19 12.64 6.66 21.34
C GLU A 19 13.83 7.10 20.50
N LYS A 20 13.56 7.91 19.47
CA LYS A 20 14.54 8.61 18.66
C LYS A 20 14.29 10.11 18.74
N GLU A 21 15.22 10.92 18.28
CA GLU A 21 15.11 12.38 18.32
C GLU A 21 13.81 12.93 17.69
N ASN A 22 13.34 12.35 16.59
CA ASN A 22 12.23 12.87 15.81
C ASN A 22 11.04 11.90 15.63
N TYR A 23 11.14 10.67 16.14
CA TYR A 23 10.11 9.64 16.05
C TYR A 23 10.36 8.51 17.05
N THR A 24 9.35 7.71 17.32
CA THR A 24 9.46 6.48 18.10
C THR A 24 9.44 5.29 17.17
N ILE A 25 10.35 4.32 17.33
CA ILE A 25 10.28 3.04 16.63
C ILE A 25 9.39 2.10 17.44
N LEU A 26 8.30 1.69 16.86
CA LEU A 26 7.44 0.63 17.36
C LEU A 26 7.87 -0.69 16.74
N LYS A 27 8.07 -1.71 17.58
CA LYS A 27 8.45 -3.07 17.17
C LYS A 27 7.41 -4.02 17.74
N PHE A 28 6.77 -4.82 16.89
CA PHE A 28 5.76 -5.78 17.34
C PHE A 28 5.67 -7.01 16.46
N THR A 29 5.02 -8.06 16.94
CA THR A 29 4.98 -9.37 16.30
C THR A 29 4.12 -9.37 15.04
N ALA A 30 4.66 -9.87 13.93
CA ALA A 30 3.91 -10.18 12.72
C ALA A 30 2.99 -11.40 12.92
N VAL A 31 1.84 -11.40 12.25
CA VAL A 31 0.79 -12.43 12.37
C VAL A 31 0.90 -13.52 11.29
N TYR A 32 2.09 -13.72 10.76
CA TYR A 32 2.40 -14.73 9.75
C TYR A 32 3.84 -15.22 9.90
N GLU A 33 4.17 -16.35 9.28
CA GLU A 33 5.55 -16.84 9.19
C GLU A 33 6.18 -16.30 7.90
N PRO A 34 7.19 -15.42 7.97
CA PRO A 34 7.88 -14.89 6.80
C PRO A 34 8.96 -15.85 6.30
N ASP A 35 9.45 -15.61 5.08
CA ASP A 35 10.54 -16.40 4.48
C ASP A 35 11.89 -16.24 5.21
N ILE A 36 12.04 -15.15 5.95
CA ILE A 36 13.26 -14.84 6.73
C ILE A 36 12.90 -14.36 8.14
N PRO A 37 13.71 -14.70 9.15
CA PRO A 37 13.41 -14.34 10.55
C PRO A 37 13.38 -12.83 10.81
N GLU A 38 14.13 -12.01 10.07
CA GLU A 38 14.15 -10.55 10.21
C GLU A 38 12.77 -9.93 10.00
N SER A 39 11.94 -10.54 9.15
CA SER A 39 10.58 -10.04 8.87
C SER A 39 9.52 -10.49 9.89
N LYS A 40 9.86 -11.27 10.93
CA LYS A 40 8.95 -11.66 12.03
C LYS A 40 8.52 -10.47 12.90
N THR A 41 9.34 -9.43 12.94
CA THR A 41 9.04 -8.19 13.67
C THR A 41 8.57 -7.13 12.70
N ILE A 42 7.43 -6.52 12.98
CA ILE A 42 6.94 -5.34 12.26
C ILE A 42 7.63 -4.11 12.87
N TYR A 43 8.12 -3.23 12.02
CA TYR A 43 8.72 -1.94 12.40
C TYR A 43 7.85 -0.80 11.86
N VAL A 44 7.49 0.11 12.75
CA VAL A 44 6.75 1.33 12.42
C VAL A 44 7.48 2.52 13.04
N TYR A 45 7.76 3.55 12.23
CA TYR A 45 8.30 4.80 12.73
C TYR A 45 7.14 5.76 12.98
N GLN A 46 6.81 5.96 14.25
CA GLN A 46 5.72 6.84 14.68
C GLN A 46 6.23 8.28 14.81
N TYR A 47 5.68 9.18 14.02
CA TYR A 47 5.93 10.62 14.10
C TYR A 47 4.80 11.29 14.86
N HIS A 48 5.13 11.83 16.03
CA HIS A 48 4.15 12.39 16.96
C HIS A 48 3.65 13.76 16.51
N ALA A 49 2.34 13.90 16.45
CA ALA A 49 1.67 15.16 16.19
C ALA A 49 1.25 15.82 17.49
N GLN A 50 1.43 17.13 17.58
CA GLN A 50 0.84 17.91 18.65
C GLN A 50 -0.66 18.12 18.36
N ASN A 51 -1.56 17.66 19.27
CA ASN A 51 -3.01 17.69 19.09
C ASN A 51 -3.47 17.03 17.80
N PRO A 52 -3.30 15.71 17.63
CA PRO A 52 -3.64 15.01 16.41
C PRO A 52 -5.15 15.04 16.16
N TRP A 53 -5.52 15.25 14.88
CA TRP A 53 -6.92 15.21 14.41
C TRP A 53 -7.20 14.00 13.52
N MET A 54 -6.17 13.23 13.14
CA MET A 54 -6.26 11.94 12.47
C MET A 54 -4.98 11.14 12.67
N ALA A 55 -5.06 9.83 12.43
CA ALA A 55 -3.92 8.95 12.27
C ALA A 55 -3.70 8.61 10.80
N LEU A 56 -2.45 8.45 10.37
CA LEU A 56 -2.06 8.12 9.01
C LEU A 56 -1.10 6.93 8.99
N ILE A 57 -1.46 5.86 8.31
CA ILE A 57 -0.50 4.80 7.94
C ILE A 57 0.16 5.20 6.63
N PHE A 58 1.49 5.35 6.65
CA PHE A 58 2.28 5.70 5.48
C PHE A 58 3.09 4.50 4.99
N LEU A 59 2.97 4.19 3.69
CA LEU A 59 3.59 3.04 3.03
C LEU A 59 4.60 3.51 1.99
N HIS A 60 5.85 3.07 2.14
CA HIS A 60 6.93 3.41 1.21
C HIS A 60 6.91 2.56 -0.08
N GLY A 61 7.69 2.94 -1.09
CA GLY A 61 7.90 2.18 -2.31
C GLY A 61 8.86 1.00 -2.12
N ILE A 62 9.07 0.22 -3.18
CA ILE A 62 10.05 -0.87 -3.18
C ILE A 62 11.48 -0.33 -3.10
N GLY A 63 12.35 -1.03 -2.37
CA GLY A 63 13.76 -0.71 -2.21
C GLY A 63 14.09 0.21 -1.02
N ASN A 64 15.17 -0.13 -0.29
CA ASN A 64 15.61 0.55 0.93
C ASN A 64 16.06 2.00 0.68
N GLY A 65 16.65 2.28 -0.50
CA GLY A 65 17.23 3.57 -0.82
C GLY A 65 16.22 4.73 -0.88
N HIS A 66 14.92 4.43 -1.03
CA HIS A 66 13.88 5.46 -1.09
C HIS A 66 13.26 5.77 0.28
N VAL A 67 13.41 4.89 1.26
CA VAL A 67 12.79 5.03 2.59
C VAL A 67 13.19 6.35 3.27
N PRO A 68 14.50 6.73 3.36
CA PRO A 68 14.89 7.97 4.03
C PRO A 68 14.27 9.23 3.42
N TYR A 69 14.10 9.26 2.09
CA TYR A 69 13.45 10.39 1.42
C TYR A 69 11.96 10.51 1.74
N LEU A 70 11.28 9.37 1.92
CA LEU A 70 9.87 9.34 2.22
C LEU A 70 9.58 9.58 3.70
N MET A 71 10.51 9.29 4.60
CA MET A 71 10.42 9.64 6.03
C MET A 71 10.20 11.13 6.27
N TRP A 72 10.65 12.00 5.34
CA TRP A 72 10.33 13.42 5.36
C TRP A 72 8.83 13.70 5.44
N PHE A 73 8.00 12.88 4.79
CA PHE A 73 6.54 13.03 4.87
C PHE A 73 6.02 12.77 6.29
N GLY A 74 6.55 11.77 6.99
CA GLY A 74 6.17 11.48 8.38
C GLY A 74 6.34 12.70 9.28
N GLU A 75 7.55 13.30 9.25
CA GLU A 75 7.84 14.54 9.99
C GLU A 75 6.91 15.70 9.60
N LYS A 76 6.63 15.87 8.30
CA LYS A 76 5.81 17.00 7.85
C LYS A 76 4.33 16.80 8.13
N PHE A 77 3.80 15.58 8.00
CA PHE A 77 2.42 15.29 8.40
C PHE A 77 2.21 15.51 9.90
N ALA A 78 3.14 15.09 10.75
CA ALA A 78 3.10 15.35 12.19
C ALA A 78 3.00 16.84 12.52
N LYS A 79 3.76 17.70 11.83
CA LYS A 79 3.66 19.18 11.93
C LYS A 79 2.31 19.75 11.48
N HIS A 80 1.51 18.98 10.76
CA HIS A 80 0.14 19.34 10.38
C HIS A 80 -0.95 18.72 11.26
N GLY A 81 -0.59 18.17 12.42
CA GLY A 81 -1.53 17.52 13.34
C GLY A 81 -1.98 16.13 12.88
N ILE A 82 -1.18 15.43 12.10
CA ILE A 82 -1.46 14.08 11.62
C ILE A 82 -0.48 13.12 12.27
N GLU A 83 -0.97 12.32 13.23
CA GLU A 83 -0.17 11.25 13.84
C GLU A 83 0.21 10.24 12.78
N THR A 84 1.51 10.07 12.49
CA THR A 84 1.92 9.31 11.31
C THR A 84 2.68 8.05 11.67
N PHE A 85 2.17 6.92 11.24
CA PHE A 85 2.74 5.58 11.38
C PHE A 85 3.39 5.17 10.06
N PHE A 86 4.69 5.39 9.93
CA PHE A 86 5.47 5.02 8.75
C PHE A 86 5.85 3.54 8.84
N LEU A 87 5.09 2.69 8.19
CA LEU A 87 5.26 1.23 8.23
C LEU A 87 6.38 0.78 7.30
N ILE A 88 7.33 0.02 7.83
CA ILE A 88 8.35 -0.66 7.04
C ILE A 88 7.79 -1.98 6.52
N HIS A 89 7.72 -2.10 5.19
CA HIS A 89 7.24 -3.32 4.55
C HIS A 89 8.09 -4.55 4.90
N PRO A 90 7.53 -5.78 4.83
CA PRO A 90 8.33 -7.00 4.92
C PRO A 90 9.50 -6.95 3.94
N TYR A 91 10.61 -7.53 4.31
CA TYR A 91 11.81 -7.64 3.47
C TYR A 91 12.48 -6.29 3.11
N HIS A 92 12.25 -5.25 3.93
CA HIS A 92 12.89 -3.94 3.77
C HIS A 92 13.56 -3.49 5.07
N ARG A 93 14.64 -2.71 4.97
CA ARG A 93 15.32 -2.09 6.10
C ARG A 93 15.67 -3.13 7.17
N GLU A 94 15.25 -2.90 8.43
CA GLU A 94 15.45 -3.78 9.59
C GLU A 94 14.80 -5.16 9.42
N ARG A 95 13.95 -5.31 8.42
CA ARG A 95 13.22 -6.54 8.11
C ARG A 95 13.79 -7.30 6.91
N ALA A 96 14.94 -6.86 6.39
CA ALA A 96 15.64 -7.46 5.26
C ALA A 96 16.99 -8.04 5.71
N LYS A 97 17.54 -8.95 4.92
CA LYS A 97 18.93 -9.34 5.08
C LYS A 97 19.86 -8.16 4.78
N PRO A 98 21.02 -8.06 5.45
CA PRO A 98 21.92 -6.91 5.28
C PRO A 98 22.39 -6.66 3.84
N GLU A 99 22.50 -7.71 3.03
CA GLU A 99 22.95 -7.65 1.63
C GLU A 99 21.83 -7.28 0.64
N TRP A 100 20.58 -7.17 1.09
CA TRP A 100 19.43 -6.88 0.21
C TRP A 100 19.22 -5.38 0.00
N GLU A 101 18.87 -5.02 -1.21
CA GLU A 101 18.44 -3.66 -1.55
C GLU A 101 17.03 -3.34 -1.04
N GLY A 102 16.26 -4.35 -0.65
CA GLY A 102 14.95 -4.31 -0.05
C GLY A 102 13.81 -4.68 -1.00
N GLY A 103 13.06 -5.71 -0.58
CA GLY A 103 11.88 -6.19 -1.29
C GLY A 103 12.13 -7.30 -2.30
N GLU A 104 13.33 -7.87 -2.37
CA GLU A 104 13.68 -8.94 -3.31
C GLU A 104 12.66 -10.09 -3.33
N PRO A 105 12.19 -10.61 -2.18
CA PRO A 105 11.23 -11.70 -2.19
C PRO A 105 9.90 -11.39 -2.89
N PHE A 106 9.52 -10.12 -3.00
CA PHE A 106 8.27 -9.77 -3.70
C PHE A 106 8.29 -10.11 -5.19
N PHE A 107 9.49 -10.19 -5.79
CA PHE A 107 9.61 -10.26 -7.24
C PHE A 107 10.59 -11.32 -7.76
N HIS A 108 11.23 -12.10 -6.87
CA HIS A 108 12.25 -13.07 -7.26
C HIS A 108 11.73 -14.48 -7.55
N HIS A 109 10.41 -14.69 -7.40
CA HIS A 109 9.81 -16.01 -7.58
C HIS A 109 8.56 -15.93 -8.48
N SER A 110 7.85 -17.04 -8.58
CA SER A 110 6.62 -17.11 -9.34
C SER A 110 5.53 -16.16 -8.81
N PRO A 111 4.56 -15.75 -9.62
CA PRO A 111 3.39 -15.00 -9.16
C PRO A 111 2.65 -15.65 -7.98
N ALA A 112 2.67 -16.98 -7.85
CA ALA A 112 2.07 -17.67 -6.71
C ALA A 112 2.73 -17.29 -5.37
N HIS A 113 4.05 -17.14 -5.34
CA HIS A 113 4.76 -16.65 -4.14
C HIS A 113 4.48 -15.17 -3.87
N CYS A 114 4.32 -14.37 -4.92
CA CYS A 114 3.97 -12.95 -4.78
C CYS A 114 2.61 -12.78 -4.10
N VAL A 115 1.62 -13.65 -4.36
CA VAL A 115 0.33 -13.62 -3.65
C VAL A 115 0.55 -13.63 -2.13
N VAL A 116 1.33 -14.58 -1.62
CA VAL A 116 1.59 -14.71 -0.18
C VAL A 116 2.24 -13.42 0.36
N ARG A 117 3.28 -12.93 -0.30
CA ARG A 117 4.08 -11.79 0.20
C ARG A 117 3.34 -10.46 0.15
N PHE A 118 2.54 -10.21 -0.88
CA PHE A 118 1.66 -9.05 -0.91
C PHE A 118 0.65 -9.09 0.24
N HIS A 119 0.08 -10.27 0.54
CA HIS A 119 -0.85 -10.41 1.65
C HIS A 119 -0.18 -10.36 3.02
N GLN A 120 1.10 -10.71 3.14
CA GLN A 120 1.90 -10.42 4.32
C GLN A 120 1.99 -8.90 4.58
N ALA A 121 2.31 -8.11 3.55
CA ALA A 121 2.33 -6.65 3.67
C ALA A 121 0.96 -6.06 4.04
N ILE A 122 -0.13 -6.63 3.54
CA ILE A 122 -1.50 -6.23 3.92
C ILE A 122 -1.80 -6.61 5.38
N LYS A 123 -1.39 -7.78 5.82
CA LYS A 123 -1.52 -8.19 7.22
C LYS A 123 -0.78 -7.24 8.16
N ASP A 124 0.39 -6.76 7.77
CA ASP A 124 1.14 -5.77 8.54
C ASP A 124 0.38 -4.43 8.66
N VAL A 125 -0.25 -3.97 7.57
CA VAL A 125 -1.13 -2.79 7.61
C VAL A 125 -2.29 -3.02 8.59
N ARG A 126 -2.99 -4.14 8.48
CA ARG A 126 -4.12 -4.47 9.36
C ARG A 126 -3.69 -4.64 10.81
N ARG A 127 -2.54 -5.28 11.03
CA ARG A 127 -1.96 -5.41 12.38
C ARG A 127 -1.55 -4.09 12.98
N THR A 128 -1.12 -3.13 12.14
CA THR A 128 -0.86 -1.75 12.58
C THR A 128 -2.15 -1.03 12.93
N LEU A 129 -3.26 -1.28 12.21
CA LEU A 129 -4.59 -0.78 12.58
C LEU A 129 -5.04 -1.34 13.93
N ASP A 130 -4.89 -2.66 14.15
CA ASP A 130 -5.23 -3.30 15.43
C ASP A 130 -4.46 -2.65 16.60
N LEU A 131 -3.18 -2.32 16.37
CA LEU A 131 -2.35 -1.65 17.36
C LEU A 131 -2.82 -0.22 17.64
N ILE A 132 -3.15 0.57 16.59
CA ILE A 132 -3.61 1.96 16.74
C ILE A 132 -4.95 2.02 17.48
N GLU A 133 -5.85 1.08 17.22
CA GLU A 133 -7.16 0.99 17.89
C GLU A 133 -7.10 0.35 19.29
N SER A 134 -5.95 -0.17 19.69
CA SER A 134 -5.76 -0.76 21.02
C SER A 134 -5.78 0.34 22.08
N GLU A 135 -6.84 0.34 22.90
CA GLU A 135 -6.97 1.27 24.03
C GLU A 135 -5.78 1.17 24.99
N GLU A 136 -5.29 -0.03 25.25
CA GLU A 136 -4.12 -0.28 26.09
C GLU A 136 -2.86 0.45 25.58
N ASN A 137 -2.68 0.54 24.28
CA ASN A 137 -1.46 1.06 23.67
C ASN A 137 -1.57 2.50 23.19
N PHE A 138 -2.76 2.93 22.75
CA PHE A 138 -2.96 4.21 22.06
C PHE A 138 -4.28 4.93 22.45
N ALA A 139 -4.68 4.89 23.73
CA ALA A 139 -5.92 5.51 24.24
C ALA A 139 -6.15 6.96 23.78
N SER A 140 -5.08 7.73 23.55
CA SER A 140 -5.19 9.14 23.14
C SER A 140 -5.55 9.36 21.68
N ILE A 141 -5.47 8.32 20.83
CA ILE A 141 -5.65 8.42 19.38
C ILE A 141 -6.50 7.30 18.77
N ASN A 142 -6.94 6.33 19.56
CA ASN A 142 -7.70 5.16 19.07
C ASN A 142 -9.03 5.50 18.41
N ASP A 143 -9.64 6.63 18.78
CA ASP A 143 -10.90 7.13 18.20
C ASP A 143 -10.71 8.05 16.99
N LEU A 144 -9.46 8.38 16.63
CA LEU A 144 -9.20 9.27 15.50
C LEU A 144 -9.48 8.57 14.16
N PRO A 145 -9.98 9.31 13.15
CA PRO A 145 -10.13 8.74 11.82
C PRO A 145 -8.76 8.35 11.23
N ILE A 146 -8.69 7.15 10.66
CA ILE A 146 -7.45 6.61 10.10
C ILE A 146 -7.46 6.75 8.58
N GLY A 147 -6.41 7.39 8.05
CA GLY A 147 -6.11 7.42 6.62
C GLY A 147 -4.94 6.52 6.25
N ILE A 148 -4.78 6.26 4.96
CA ILE A 148 -3.61 5.57 4.42
C ILE A 148 -3.01 6.35 3.27
N MET A 149 -1.68 6.41 3.18
CA MET A 149 -0.97 6.95 2.03
C MET A 149 0.12 5.99 1.58
N GLY A 150 0.16 5.68 0.28
CA GLY A 150 1.19 4.80 -0.26
C GLY A 150 1.87 5.37 -1.50
N PHE A 151 3.19 5.22 -1.58
CA PHE A 151 4.00 5.56 -2.74
C PHE A 151 4.36 4.30 -3.53
N SER A 152 4.19 4.35 -4.87
CA SER A 152 4.63 3.27 -5.78
C SER A 152 4.07 1.91 -5.33
N PHE A 153 4.93 0.97 -4.97
CA PHE A 153 4.56 -0.32 -4.38
C PHE A 153 3.66 -0.14 -3.15
N GLY A 154 3.99 0.79 -2.24
CA GLY A 154 3.13 1.09 -1.09
C GLY A 154 1.73 1.55 -1.47
N GLY A 155 1.56 2.22 -2.63
CA GLY A 155 0.25 2.56 -3.17
C GLY A 155 -0.53 1.34 -3.68
N MET A 156 0.16 0.31 -4.15
CA MET A 156 -0.48 -0.97 -4.51
C MET A 156 -1.03 -1.66 -3.25
N ILE A 157 -0.20 -1.75 -2.21
CA ILE A 157 -0.61 -2.31 -0.91
C ILE A 157 -1.74 -1.48 -0.29
N ALA A 158 -1.66 -0.13 -0.33
CA ALA A 158 -2.71 0.75 0.18
C ALA A 158 -4.06 0.52 -0.53
N THR A 159 -4.06 0.30 -1.84
CA THR A 159 -5.29 0.00 -2.60
C THR A 159 -5.95 -1.29 -2.11
N MET A 160 -5.14 -2.34 -1.90
CA MET A 160 -5.65 -3.63 -1.41
C MET A 160 -6.14 -3.51 0.05
N ALA A 161 -5.39 -2.81 0.90
CA ALA A 161 -5.76 -2.57 2.30
C ALA A 161 -7.08 -1.79 2.41
N LEU A 162 -7.29 -0.73 1.61
CA LEU A 162 -8.55 0.02 1.54
C LEU A 162 -9.75 -0.85 1.19
N ALA A 163 -9.57 -1.81 0.28
CA ALA A 163 -10.63 -2.73 -0.08
C ALA A 163 -10.97 -3.72 1.04
N LEU A 164 -9.95 -4.21 1.75
CA LEU A 164 -10.04 -5.28 2.73
C LEU A 164 -10.39 -4.80 4.15
N ASP A 165 -10.07 -3.54 4.50
CA ASP A 165 -10.25 -3.04 5.86
C ASP A 165 -10.98 -1.69 5.88
N LYS A 166 -12.20 -1.69 6.41
CA LYS A 166 -13.09 -0.51 6.47
C LYS A 166 -12.75 0.47 7.59
N ARG A 167 -11.82 0.13 8.46
CA ARG A 167 -11.27 1.06 9.47
C ARG A 167 -10.52 2.21 8.81
N ILE A 168 -9.91 1.97 7.65
CA ILE A 168 -9.29 3.01 6.83
C ILE A 168 -10.39 3.85 6.18
N LYS A 169 -10.45 5.14 6.47
CA LYS A 169 -11.54 6.04 6.03
C LYS A 169 -11.25 6.83 4.76
N ALA A 170 -9.97 7.00 4.41
CA ALA A 170 -9.55 7.70 3.19
C ALA A 170 -8.18 7.23 2.72
N GLY A 171 -7.89 7.33 1.42
CA GLY A 171 -6.62 6.89 0.84
C GLY A 171 -5.95 7.90 -0.06
N ILE A 172 -4.61 7.93 -0.03
CA ILE A 172 -3.79 8.65 -1.01
C ILE A 172 -2.86 7.66 -1.70
N LEU A 173 -2.97 7.59 -3.01
CA LEU A 173 -2.21 6.69 -3.86
C LEU A 173 -1.26 7.52 -4.73
N SER A 174 0.05 7.42 -4.48
CA SER A 174 1.04 8.28 -5.11
C SER A 174 1.95 7.49 -6.05
N PHE A 175 1.99 7.89 -7.33
CA PHE A 175 2.87 7.30 -8.35
C PHE A 175 2.77 5.77 -8.41
N THR A 176 1.55 5.28 -8.37
CA THR A 176 1.21 3.86 -8.34
C THR A 176 0.23 3.50 -9.46
N GLY A 177 -0.06 2.22 -9.59
CA GLY A 177 -0.97 1.72 -10.62
C GLY A 177 -1.37 0.28 -10.37
N GLY A 178 -2.12 -0.25 -11.31
CA GLY A 178 -2.51 -1.66 -11.38
C GLY A 178 -2.59 -2.12 -12.82
N ASP A 179 -3.11 -3.32 -13.04
CA ASP A 179 -2.99 -4.08 -14.28
C ASP A 179 -1.53 -4.39 -14.59
N TRP A 180 -1.00 -5.41 -13.90
CA TRP A 180 0.40 -5.85 -13.98
C TRP A 180 0.94 -5.98 -15.39
N ARG A 181 0.08 -6.20 -16.40
CA ARG A 181 0.46 -6.19 -17.80
C ARG A 181 1.24 -4.93 -18.18
N TRP A 182 0.73 -3.73 -17.81
CA TRP A 182 1.36 -2.47 -18.16
C TRP A 182 2.70 -2.28 -17.46
N ILE A 183 2.80 -2.72 -16.21
CA ILE A 183 4.03 -2.63 -15.42
C ILE A 183 5.05 -3.62 -15.96
N ASN A 184 4.69 -4.88 -16.15
CA ASN A 184 5.60 -5.92 -16.59
C ASN A 184 6.19 -5.68 -17.99
N TRP A 185 5.39 -5.17 -18.93
CA TRP A 185 5.82 -5.07 -20.34
C TRP A 185 6.33 -3.68 -20.71
N TYR A 186 5.94 -2.63 -19.98
CA TYR A 186 6.25 -1.26 -20.36
C TYR A 186 7.09 -0.49 -19.32
N SER A 187 7.42 -1.10 -18.18
CA SER A 187 8.38 -0.55 -17.24
C SER A 187 9.77 -1.15 -17.47
N PRO A 188 10.77 -0.35 -17.85
CA PRO A 188 12.13 -0.85 -18.05
C PRO A 188 12.78 -1.37 -16.77
N TYR A 189 12.25 -0.96 -15.61
CA TYR A 189 12.77 -1.34 -14.29
C TYR A 189 12.26 -2.71 -13.81
N VAL A 190 11.25 -3.28 -14.47
CA VAL A 190 10.60 -4.54 -14.08
C VAL A 190 11.03 -5.71 -14.99
N GLU A 191 11.86 -5.46 -15.97
CA GLU A 191 12.35 -6.51 -16.86
C GLU A 191 13.02 -7.67 -16.12
N PRO A 192 13.92 -7.47 -15.14
CA PRO A 192 14.50 -8.58 -14.37
C PRO A 192 13.44 -9.42 -13.63
N VAL A 193 12.39 -8.78 -13.11
CA VAL A 193 11.27 -9.45 -12.45
C VAL A 193 10.49 -10.33 -13.45
N ARG A 194 10.19 -9.80 -14.63
CA ARG A 194 9.51 -10.54 -15.70
C ARG A 194 10.34 -11.74 -16.15
N GLN A 195 11.65 -11.56 -16.30
CA GLN A 195 12.57 -12.65 -16.66
C GLN A 195 12.58 -13.73 -15.58
N ALA A 196 12.62 -13.36 -14.29
CA ALA A 196 12.53 -14.32 -13.21
C ALA A 196 11.21 -15.11 -13.24
N TYR A 197 10.08 -14.44 -13.45
CA TYR A 197 8.79 -15.12 -13.59
C TYR A 197 8.76 -16.09 -14.78
N ALA A 198 9.37 -15.72 -15.89
CA ALA A 198 9.44 -16.54 -17.09
C ALA A 198 10.23 -17.85 -16.89
N LEU A 199 11.19 -17.88 -15.97
CA LEU A 199 11.97 -19.08 -15.65
C LEU A 199 11.14 -20.15 -14.96
N TYR A 200 10.14 -19.75 -14.13
CA TYR A 200 9.39 -20.69 -13.29
C TYR A 200 8.24 -21.38 -14.01
N SER A 201 7.58 -20.71 -14.95
CA SER A 201 6.49 -21.33 -15.71
C SER A 201 6.03 -20.48 -16.90
N ASN A 202 5.52 -21.17 -17.93
CA ASN A 202 4.74 -20.53 -19.01
C ASN A 202 3.27 -20.27 -18.62
N GLU A 203 2.83 -20.79 -17.50
CA GLU A 203 1.43 -20.73 -17.04
C GLU A 203 0.91 -19.28 -16.94
N TRP A 204 1.78 -18.37 -16.51
CA TRP A 204 1.42 -16.96 -16.31
C TRP A 204 1.65 -16.07 -17.54
N GLY A 205 2.19 -16.62 -18.64
CA GLY A 205 2.45 -15.88 -19.88
C GLY A 205 3.55 -14.82 -19.77
N CYS A 206 4.45 -14.91 -18.78
CA CYS A 206 5.49 -13.91 -18.56
C CYS A 206 6.66 -13.98 -19.55
N LYS A 207 6.67 -14.95 -20.46
CA LYS A 207 7.66 -15.08 -21.55
C LYS A 207 7.30 -14.28 -22.79
N ASP A 208 6.02 -14.05 -23.03
CA ASP A 208 5.51 -13.39 -24.23
C ASP A 208 4.33 -12.47 -23.92
N GLU A 209 4.37 -11.23 -24.43
CA GLU A 209 3.32 -10.24 -24.14
C GLU A 209 1.96 -10.67 -24.68
N ASN A 210 1.88 -11.23 -25.89
CA ASN A 210 0.61 -11.63 -26.49
C ASN A 210 -0.03 -12.75 -25.67
N ARG A 211 0.79 -13.70 -25.21
CA ARG A 211 0.33 -14.77 -24.32
C ARG A 211 -0.16 -14.22 -22.99
N CYS A 212 0.58 -13.29 -22.38
CA CYS A 212 0.15 -12.60 -21.17
C CYS A 212 -1.20 -11.91 -21.37
N VAL A 213 -1.37 -11.18 -22.46
CA VAL A 213 -2.62 -10.50 -22.82
C VAL A 213 -3.77 -11.49 -22.98
N GLN A 214 -3.55 -12.59 -23.72
CA GLN A 214 -4.56 -13.64 -23.92
C GLN A 214 -5.04 -14.23 -22.59
N LEU A 215 -4.09 -14.64 -21.73
CA LEU A 215 -4.40 -15.24 -20.44
C LEU A 215 -5.14 -14.25 -19.49
N ARG A 216 -4.84 -12.96 -19.59
CA ARG A 216 -5.46 -11.96 -18.74
C ARG A 216 -6.81 -11.45 -19.25
N ASN A 217 -7.11 -11.59 -20.54
CA ASN A 217 -8.27 -10.95 -21.16
C ASN A 217 -9.61 -11.33 -20.51
N GLU A 218 -9.83 -12.60 -20.21
CA GLU A 218 -11.06 -13.07 -19.58
C GLU A 218 -11.23 -12.46 -18.18
N SER A 219 -10.23 -12.66 -17.31
CA SER A 219 -10.27 -12.16 -15.94
C SER A 219 -10.31 -10.63 -15.89
N ARG A 220 -9.64 -9.94 -16.79
CA ARG A 220 -9.69 -8.48 -16.89
C ARG A 220 -11.09 -7.96 -17.19
N ARG A 221 -11.88 -8.67 -18.00
CA ARG A 221 -13.30 -8.34 -18.22
C ARG A 221 -14.14 -8.64 -16.97
N ARG A 222 -13.84 -9.72 -16.27
CA ARG A 222 -14.54 -10.11 -15.02
C ARG A 222 -14.31 -9.14 -13.87
N VAL A 223 -13.13 -8.49 -13.77
CA VAL A 223 -12.80 -7.57 -12.66
C VAL A 223 -13.89 -6.51 -12.43
N HIS A 224 -14.51 -5.98 -13.49
CA HIS A 224 -15.61 -5.01 -13.37
C HIS A 224 -16.87 -5.60 -12.74
N ASN A 225 -17.07 -6.90 -12.88
CA ASN A 225 -18.30 -7.61 -12.49
C ASN A 225 -18.17 -8.41 -11.20
N LEU A 226 -16.99 -8.43 -10.56
CA LEU A 226 -16.79 -9.13 -9.28
C LEU A 226 -17.80 -8.62 -8.25
N LYS A 227 -18.42 -9.52 -7.52
CA LYS A 227 -19.42 -9.19 -6.48
C LYS A 227 -18.81 -9.17 -5.09
N SER A 228 -17.74 -9.94 -4.88
CA SER A 228 -17.05 -10.03 -3.61
C SER A 228 -15.52 -10.13 -3.80
N ILE A 229 -14.79 -9.89 -2.72
CA ILE A 229 -13.33 -10.01 -2.69
C ILE A 229 -12.88 -11.45 -2.89
N GLU A 230 -13.67 -12.40 -2.44
CA GLU A 230 -13.38 -13.84 -2.56
C GLU A 230 -13.29 -14.27 -4.02
N GLU A 231 -14.11 -13.69 -4.89
CA GLU A 231 -14.09 -13.98 -6.33
C GLU A 231 -12.78 -13.58 -7.00
N ILE A 232 -11.97 -12.71 -6.38
CA ILE A 232 -10.63 -12.35 -6.88
C ILE A 232 -9.75 -13.59 -6.97
N PHE A 233 -9.87 -14.51 -6.01
CA PHE A 233 -9.04 -15.71 -5.95
C PHE A 233 -9.44 -16.80 -6.96
N GLU A 234 -10.55 -16.60 -7.67
CA GLU A 234 -10.95 -17.42 -8.81
C GLU A 234 -10.39 -16.91 -10.14
N LEU A 235 -9.85 -15.69 -10.18
CA LEU A 235 -9.31 -15.10 -11.39
C LEU A 235 -8.00 -15.79 -11.80
N LYS A 236 -7.80 -15.91 -13.10
CA LYS A 236 -6.56 -16.45 -13.68
C LYS A 236 -6.01 -15.50 -14.74
N PRO A 237 -4.69 -15.40 -14.87
CA PRO A 237 -3.63 -16.04 -14.04
C PRO A 237 -3.57 -15.46 -12.62
N THR A 238 -2.88 -16.18 -11.72
CA THR A 238 -2.75 -15.88 -10.28
C THR A 238 -2.29 -14.45 -9.95
N CYS A 239 -1.61 -13.76 -10.89
CA CYS A 239 -1.21 -12.36 -10.68
C CYS A 239 -2.37 -11.39 -10.42
N PHE A 240 -3.62 -11.75 -10.74
CA PHE A 240 -4.80 -11.00 -10.34
C PHE A 240 -5.06 -11.01 -8.82
N HIS A 241 -4.58 -12.02 -8.10
CA HIS A 241 -4.78 -12.15 -6.66
C HIS A 241 -4.00 -11.09 -5.85
N TYR A 242 -3.03 -10.42 -6.46
CA TYR A 242 -2.28 -9.30 -5.86
C TYR A 242 -2.22 -8.06 -6.78
N ASP A 243 -3.01 -8.04 -7.85
CA ASP A 243 -3.10 -6.87 -8.72
C ASP A 243 -4.08 -5.85 -8.12
N PRO A 244 -3.66 -4.60 -7.88
CA PRO A 244 -4.53 -3.56 -7.32
C PRO A 244 -5.86 -3.36 -8.07
N ILE A 245 -5.88 -3.60 -9.40
CA ILE A 245 -7.14 -3.45 -10.16
C ILE A 245 -8.22 -4.42 -9.72
N SER A 246 -7.85 -5.61 -9.21
CA SER A 246 -8.81 -6.59 -8.73
C SER A 246 -9.56 -6.13 -7.48
N TYR A 247 -8.92 -5.27 -6.68
CA TYR A 247 -9.44 -4.74 -5.41
C TYR A 247 -10.10 -3.37 -5.57
N ALA A 248 -9.72 -2.60 -6.58
CA ALA A 248 -10.06 -1.19 -6.72
C ALA A 248 -11.58 -0.89 -6.65
N LYS A 249 -12.43 -1.71 -7.26
CA LYS A 249 -13.88 -1.52 -7.23
C LYS A 249 -14.50 -1.67 -5.82
N PHE A 250 -13.83 -2.36 -4.92
CA PHE A 250 -14.26 -2.56 -3.53
C PHE A 250 -13.80 -1.43 -2.59
N VAL A 251 -12.99 -0.50 -3.10
CA VAL A 251 -12.57 0.70 -2.38
C VAL A 251 -13.69 1.73 -2.44
N GLN A 252 -14.49 1.82 -1.38
CA GLN A 252 -15.61 2.76 -1.30
C GLN A 252 -15.22 4.09 -0.66
N GLN A 253 -14.08 4.14 0.00
CA GLN A 253 -13.55 5.34 0.64
C GLN A 253 -13.13 6.38 -0.40
N PRO A 254 -13.13 7.68 -0.05
CA PRO A 254 -12.51 8.71 -0.87
C PRO A 254 -11.02 8.43 -1.11
N VAL A 255 -10.58 8.60 -2.35
CA VAL A 255 -9.18 8.38 -2.76
C VAL A 255 -8.66 9.58 -3.54
N LEU A 256 -7.44 10.02 -3.23
CA LEU A 256 -6.66 10.95 -4.04
C LEU A 256 -5.51 10.22 -4.72
N LEU A 257 -5.45 10.23 -6.05
CA LEU A 257 -4.38 9.61 -6.82
C LEU A 257 -3.47 10.68 -7.42
N PHE A 258 -2.16 10.60 -7.10
CA PHE A 258 -1.12 11.38 -7.78
C PHE A 258 -0.48 10.56 -8.88
N GLN A 259 -0.46 11.10 -10.11
CA GLN A 259 0.11 10.46 -11.29
C GLN A 259 1.23 11.31 -11.89
N GLY A 260 2.41 10.72 -12.10
CA GLY A 260 3.51 11.37 -12.83
C GLY A 260 3.28 11.31 -14.34
N ILE A 261 3.36 12.46 -15.03
CA ILE A 261 3.17 12.51 -16.49
C ILE A 261 4.28 11.75 -17.22
N PHE A 262 5.51 11.82 -16.68
CA PHE A 262 6.71 11.23 -17.27
C PHE A 262 7.19 9.98 -16.52
N ASP A 263 6.28 9.35 -15.74
CA ASP A 263 6.60 8.15 -14.99
C ASP A 263 6.82 6.95 -15.92
N LYS A 264 8.06 6.45 -15.94
CA LYS A 264 8.44 5.24 -16.70
C LYS A 264 8.48 3.98 -15.84
N VAL A 265 8.50 4.13 -14.51
CA VAL A 265 8.48 2.99 -13.58
C VAL A 265 7.06 2.43 -13.48
N ILE A 266 6.11 3.33 -13.24
CA ILE A 266 4.67 3.02 -13.29
C ILE A 266 4.09 3.70 -14.52
N PRO A 267 3.96 2.98 -15.64
CA PRO A 267 3.46 3.56 -16.87
C PRO A 267 2.07 4.19 -16.67
N ARG A 268 1.81 5.29 -17.35
CA ARG A 268 0.54 6.03 -17.25
C ARG A 268 -0.68 5.13 -17.42
N LYS A 269 -0.61 4.14 -18.32
CA LYS A 269 -1.70 3.17 -18.53
C LYS A 269 -2.01 2.34 -17.29
N ALA A 270 -1.01 2.04 -16.46
CA ALA A 270 -1.21 1.31 -15.21
C ALA A 270 -1.97 2.16 -14.18
N SER A 271 -1.56 3.43 -14.00
CA SER A 271 -2.27 4.37 -13.13
C SER A 271 -3.69 4.66 -13.61
N ASP A 272 -3.88 4.84 -14.92
CA ASP A 272 -5.20 5.09 -15.52
C ASP A 272 -6.12 3.86 -15.41
N SER A 273 -5.57 2.64 -15.49
CA SER A 273 -6.33 1.40 -15.28
C SER A 273 -6.85 1.30 -13.85
N LEU A 274 -6.01 1.63 -12.87
CA LEU A 274 -6.39 1.67 -11.47
C LEU A 274 -7.45 2.75 -11.21
N PHE A 275 -7.18 3.99 -11.66
CA PHE A 275 -8.07 5.12 -11.45
C PHE A 275 -9.51 4.88 -11.95
N ARG A 276 -9.67 4.26 -13.12
CA ARG A 276 -10.98 3.97 -13.71
C ARG A 276 -11.84 3.01 -12.90
N LEU A 277 -11.20 2.20 -12.05
CA LEU A 277 -11.89 1.19 -11.23
C LEU A 277 -12.18 1.67 -9.81
N LEU A 278 -11.59 2.78 -9.39
CA LEU A 278 -11.82 3.39 -8.08
C LEU A 278 -13.08 4.28 -8.12
N PRO A 279 -14.18 3.92 -7.42
CA PRO A 279 -15.45 4.61 -7.53
C PRO A 279 -15.41 6.09 -7.10
N ASN A 280 -14.67 6.37 -6.02
CA ASN A 280 -14.64 7.67 -5.35
C ASN A 280 -13.25 8.33 -5.41
N ALA A 281 -12.59 8.24 -6.57
CA ALA A 281 -11.24 8.77 -6.72
C ALA A 281 -11.21 10.14 -7.42
N LYS A 282 -10.33 11.01 -6.91
CA LYS A 282 -9.87 12.22 -7.60
C LYS A 282 -8.42 12.00 -8.04
N LYS A 283 -8.03 12.57 -9.19
CA LYS A 283 -6.68 12.44 -9.74
C LYS A 283 -6.02 13.80 -9.92
N ILE A 284 -4.77 13.89 -9.49
CA ILE A 284 -3.89 15.02 -9.74
C ILE A 284 -2.68 14.53 -10.54
N THR A 285 -2.44 15.15 -11.69
CA THR A 285 -1.25 14.88 -12.50
C THR A 285 -0.12 15.83 -12.10
N VAL A 286 1.09 15.27 -11.98
CA VAL A 286 2.31 15.98 -11.60
C VAL A 286 3.30 15.93 -12.78
N PRO A 287 3.93 17.04 -13.19
CA PRO A 287 4.91 17.05 -14.28
C PRO A 287 6.24 16.46 -13.83
N SER A 288 6.23 15.17 -13.46
CA SER A 288 7.38 14.43 -12.94
C SER A 288 7.44 13.02 -13.48
N GLY A 289 8.63 12.42 -13.43
CA GLY A 289 8.83 10.97 -13.48
C GLY A 289 8.71 10.37 -12.08
N HIS A 290 8.99 9.07 -11.98
CA HIS A 290 8.88 8.34 -10.70
C HIS A 290 9.82 8.90 -9.62
N LYS A 291 11.13 8.92 -9.90
CA LYS A 291 12.15 9.41 -8.96
C LYS A 291 12.08 10.94 -8.75
N SER A 292 11.83 11.71 -9.83
CA SER A 292 11.73 13.17 -9.73
C SER A 292 10.45 13.67 -9.03
N SER A 293 9.51 12.76 -8.71
CA SER A 293 8.32 13.08 -7.90
C SER A 293 8.69 13.69 -6.54
N TYR A 294 9.85 13.33 -5.99
CA TYR A 294 10.35 13.91 -4.74
C TYR A 294 10.57 15.43 -4.79
N MET A 295 10.88 15.99 -5.94
CA MET A 295 10.97 17.46 -6.12
C MET A 295 9.63 18.15 -5.85
N PHE A 296 8.53 17.44 -6.04
CA PHE A 296 7.16 17.91 -5.82
C PHE A 296 6.60 17.56 -4.43
N ARG A 297 7.44 17.08 -3.50
CA ARG A 297 6.99 16.62 -2.18
C ARG A 297 6.18 17.64 -1.39
N ARG A 298 6.52 18.94 -1.47
CA ARG A 298 5.76 20.02 -0.81
C ARG A 298 4.37 20.20 -1.43
N PHE A 299 4.27 20.11 -2.74
CA PHE A 299 3.00 20.14 -3.46
C PHE A 299 2.13 18.92 -3.07
N ILE A 300 2.72 17.73 -3.11
CA ILE A 300 2.03 16.48 -2.72
C ILE A 300 1.54 16.61 -1.28
N LEU A 301 2.38 17.02 -0.33
CA LEU A 301 2.01 17.23 1.08
C LEU A 301 0.84 18.20 1.21
N LYS A 302 0.90 19.37 0.57
CA LYS A 302 -0.16 20.40 0.62
C LYS A 302 -1.52 19.84 0.20
N TYR A 303 -1.56 19.15 -0.93
CA TYR A 303 -2.81 18.59 -1.45
C TYR A 303 -3.27 17.37 -0.65
N SER A 304 -2.36 16.59 -0.07
CA SER A 304 -2.67 15.48 0.82
C SER A 304 -3.32 15.95 2.11
N VAL A 305 -2.73 16.95 2.77
CA VAL A 305 -3.32 17.54 3.99
C VAL A 305 -4.69 18.16 3.71
N LYS A 306 -4.81 18.90 2.58
CA LYS A 306 -6.10 19.46 2.18
C LYS A 306 -7.15 18.37 1.94
N PHE A 307 -6.79 17.30 1.23
CA PHE A 307 -7.71 16.19 0.94
C PHE A 307 -8.22 15.53 2.21
N PHE A 308 -7.35 15.22 3.17
CA PHE A 308 -7.77 14.62 4.43
C PHE A 308 -8.65 15.58 5.25
N LYS A 309 -8.30 16.87 5.33
CA LYS A 309 -9.13 17.87 6.02
C LYS A 309 -10.51 17.98 5.38
N ASP A 310 -10.60 18.10 4.06
CA ASP A 310 -11.88 18.19 3.35
C ASP A 310 -12.73 16.92 3.57
N THR A 311 -12.10 15.75 3.62
CA THR A 311 -12.80 14.48 3.79
C THR A 311 -13.33 14.30 5.22
N PHE A 312 -12.52 14.57 6.23
CA PHE A 312 -12.90 14.30 7.63
C PHE A 312 -13.73 15.42 8.24
N ASN A 313 -13.51 16.70 7.85
CA ASN A 313 -14.37 17.81 8.31
C ASN A 313 -15.79 17.73 7.71
N ALA A 314 -15.92 17.26 6.45
CA ALA A 314 -17.23 17.04 5.85
C ALA A 314 -18.04 15.97 6.61
N SER A 315 -17.37 14.94 7.13
CA SER A 315 -18.02 13.90 7.94
C SER A 315 -18.53 14.40 9.30
N SER A 316 -17.83 15.37 9.90
CA SER A 316 -18.23 15.97 11.18
C SER A 316 -19.47 16.87 11.05
N SER A 317 -19.67 17.53 9.90
CA SER A 317 -20.82 18.40 9.67
C SER A 317 -22.12 17.64 9.35
N THR A 318 -22.02 16.40 8.86
CA THR A 318 -23.19 15.55 8.59
C THR A 318 -23.74 14.84 9.83
N LEU A 319 -22.93 14.65 10.87
CA LEU A 319 -23.35 14.06 12.16
C LEU A 319 -24.01 15.10 13.10
N GLY A 320 -23.85 16.39 12.83
CA GLY A 320 -24.43 17.48 13.63
C GLY A 320 -25.83 17.95 13.21
N LEU A 321 -26.46 17.34 12.21
CA LEU A 321 -27.79 17.71 11.70
C LEU A 321 -28.92 16.74 12.10
N SER A 322 -28.65 15.80 13.02
CA SER A 322 -29.64 14.85 13.56
C SER A 322 -29.72 14.91 15.07
N SER A 323 -29.94 16.10 15.63
CA SER A 323 -30.32 16.27 17.04
C SER A 323 -31.51 17.20 17.15
#